data_9ef075b180265c793694c0d339e653cb
#
_entry.id   9ef075b180265c793694c0d339e653cb
#
_cell.length_a   1.000
_cell.length_b   1.000
_cell.length_c   1.000
_cell.angle_alpha   90.00
_cell.angle_beta   90.00
_cell.angle_gamma   90.00
#
_symmetry.space_group_name_H-M   'P 1'
#
loop_
_entity.id
_entity.type
_entity.pdbx_description
1 polymer ?
#
loop_
_entity_poly.entity_id
_entity_poly.type
_entity_poly.pdbx_seq_one_letter_code
_entity_poly.pdbx_strand_id
1 'polypeptide(L)'
;EMCIRDSRKEILKEIRSRLSSGEPCRLISTSLVEAGVDFDFPAVYRELAGIDSVIQAAGRCNREGKRDPEECMTQVFTLEEEEDIHIPRELKLPISVAGQIAQKYEDISSPEAIGEYFTRLYRYKGEGLDAKDVVEQFEQGSHSFMFPFASVASEFRLIESNTRTILIDTEPQAAHIAMQVRRGEHNRELI
;
A
#
# COMPACT_ATOMS: atom_id res chain seq x y z
N GLU A 1 25.14 0.40 12.08
CA GLU A 1 23.76 0.83 11.76
C GLU A 1 23.10 -0.28 10.98
N MET A 2 22.10 -0.92 11.58
CA MET A 2 21.28 -1.92 10.92
C MET A 2 20.57 -1.28 9.72
N CYS A 3 20.60 -1.93 8.56
CA CYS A 3 19.84 -1.47 7.40
C CYS A 3 18.35 -1.42 7.77
N ILE A 4 17.65 -0.34 7.43
CA ILE A 4 16.20 -0.16 7.71
C ILE A 4 15.39 -1.39 7.29
N ARG A 5 15.78 -2.05 6.22
CA ARG A 5 15.15 -3.28 5.72
C ARG A 5 15.29 -4.45 6.69
N ASP A 6 16.46 -4.61 7.32
CA ASP A 6 16.73 -5.74 8.21
C ASP A 6 16.08 -5.52 9.57
N SER A 7 16.12 -4.30 10.11
CA SER A 7 15.35 -3.90 11.29
C SER A 7 13.85 -4.16 11.10
N ARG A 8 13.31 -3.85 9.92
CA ARG A 8 11.90 -4.12 9.61
C ARG A 8 11.60 -5.61 9.64
N LYS A 9 12.46 -6.46 9.06
CA LYS A 9 12.27 -7.92 9.06
C LYS A 9 12.29 -8.49 10.49
N GLU A 10 13.19 -8.03 11.33
CA GLU A 10 13.30 -8.47 12.73
C GLU A 10 12.05 -8.07 13.51
N ILE A 11 11.58 -6.83 13.40
CA ILE A 11 10.36 -6.35 14.04
C ILE A 11 9.14 -7.17 13.57
N LEU A 12 9.00 -7.40 12.27
CA LEU A 12 7.89 -8.21 11.73
C LEU A 12 7.93 -9.65 12.24
N LYS A 13 9.12 -10.22 12.41
CA LYS A 13 9.31 -11.57 13.00
C LYS A 13 8.92 -11.60 14.47
N GLU A 14 9.32 -10.60 15.24
CA GLU A 14 8.95 -10.47 16.64
C GLU A 14 7.44 -10.33 16.83
N ILE A 15 6.78 -9.48 16.04
CA ILE A 15 5.33 -9.32 16.08
C ILE A 15 4.62 -10.67 15.80
N ARG A 16 5.04 -11.39 14.76
CA ARG A 16 4.49 -12.72 14.48
C ARG A 16 4.68 -13.70 15.63
N SER A 17 5.84 -13.71 16.25
CA SER A 17 6.14 -14.57 17.41
C SER A 17 5.20 -14.26 18.56
N ARG A 18 5.02 -13.00 18.92
CA ARG A 18 4.12 -12.58 20.01
C ARG A 18 2.67 -12.93 19.72
N LEU A 19 2.20 -12.66 18.48
CA LEU A 19 0.83 -13.01 18.09
C LEU A 19 0.59 -14.53 18.14
N SER A 20 1.56 -15.35 17.72
CA SER A 20 1.43 -16.81 17.72
C SER A 20 1.54 -17.41 19.11
N SER A 21 2.29 -16.81 20.02
CA SER A 21 2.40 -17.25 21.43
C SER A 21 1.28 -16.72 22.33
N GLY A 22 0.40 -15.85 21.80
CA GLY A 22 -0.67 -15.23 22.59
C GLY A 22 -0.17 -14.14 23.55
N GLU A 23 1.05 -13.65 23.36
CA GLU A 23 1.59 -12.55 24.15
C GLU A 23 0.92 -11.22 23.80
N PRO A 24 0.77 -10.30 24.77
CA PRO A 24 0.26 -8.97 24.49
C PRO A 24 1.09 -8.25 23.42
N CYS A 25 0.44 -7.84 22.34
CA CYS A 25 1.07 -7.13 21.25
C CYS A 25 0.23 -5.92 20.83
N ARG A 26 0.82 -4.74 20.87
CA ARG A 26 0.22 -3.51 20.35
C ARG A 26 1.12 -2.96 19.25
N LEU A 27 0.56 -2.75 18.07
CA LEU A 27 1.26 -2.24 16.91
C LEU A 27 0.62 -0.93 16.45
N ILE A 28 1.43 0.12 16.32
CA ILE A 28 1.07 1.36 15.64
C ILE A 28 1.92 1.40 14.37
N SER A 29 1.28 1.54 13.23
CA SER A 29 1.99 1.58 11.94
C SER A 29 1.23 2.42 10.92
N THR A 30 1.92 2.73 9.84
CA THR A 30 1.31 3.28 8.63
C THR A 30 0.73 2.13 7.78
N SER A 31 0.24 2.44 6.57
CA SER A 31 -0.23 1.46 5.57
C SER A 31 0.78 0.36 5.18
N LEU A 32 2.02 0.45 5.66
CA LEU A 32 3.07 -0.56 5.41
C LEU A 32 2.71 -1.99 5.86
N VAL A 33 1.72 -2.15 6.74
CA VAL A 33 1.24 -3.46 7.21
C VAL A 33 -0.12 -3.86 6.62
N GLU A 34 -0.73 -3.02 5.80
CA GLU A 34 -1.99 -3.34 5.10
C GLU A 34 -1.77 -4.44 4.06
N ALA A 35 -0.61 -4.47 3.41
CA ALA A 35 -0.26 -5.48 2.41
C ALA A 35 1.08 -6.16 2.72
N GLY A 36 1.24 -7.41 2.28
CA GLY A 36 2.52 -8.12 2.33
C GLY A 36 2.94 -8.63 3.70
N VAL A 37 2.06 -8.61 4.70
CA VAL A 37 2.31 -9.18 6.02
C VAL A 37 1.13 -10.04 6.47
N ASP A 38 1.42 -11.14 7.16
CA ASP A 38 0.42 -12.05 7.69
C ASP A 38 0.34 -11.88 9.21
N PHE A 39 -0.42 -10.87 9.61
CA PHE A 39 -0.75 -10.62 11.01
C PHE A 39 -2.20 -11.00 11.27
N ASP A 40 -2.46 -11.51 12.47
CA ASP A 40 -3.77 -11.92 12.93
C ASP A 40 -4.05 -11.34 14.34
N PHE A 41 -4.58 -10.13 14.34
CA PHE A 41 -4.93 -9.40 15.56
C PHE A 41 -6.38 -9.69 16.00
N PRO A 42 -6.68 -9.67 17.29
CA PRO A 42 -8.06 -9.74 17.78
C PRO A 42 -8.83 -8.42 17.57
N ALA A 43 -8.13 -7.30 17.52
CA ALA A 43 -8.72 -5.99 17.30
C ALA A 43 -7.84 -5.13 16.39
N VAL A 44 -8.46 -4.37 15.50
CA VAL A 44 -7.82 -3.43 14.58
C VAL A 44 -8.51 -2.08 14.69
N TYR A 45 -7.74 -1.03 14.82
CA TYR A 45 -8.20 0.35 14.78
C TYR A 45 -7.62 1.02 13.54
N ARG A 46 -8.49 1.60 12.72
CA ARG A 46 -8.08 2.25 11.47
C ARG A 46 -8.63 3.68 11.41
N GLU A 47 -7.76 4.65 11.26
CA GLU A 47 -8.18 5.98 10.90
C GLU A 47 -8.90 5.95 9.54
N LEU A 48 -9.96 6.75 9.41
CA LEU A 48 -10.77 6.80 8.19
C LEU A 48 -9.88 7.11 6.97
N ALA A 49 -9.97 6.24 6.00
CA ALA A 49 -9.25 6.30 4.73
C ALA A 49 -10.20 5.93 3.59
N GLY A 50 -9.67 5.63 2.41
CA GLY A 50 -10.47 4.97 1.38
C GLY A 50 -11.00 3.61 1.88
N ILE A 51 -12.18 3.19 1.43
CA ILE A 51 -12.79 1.91 1.86
C ILE A 51 -11.88 0.73 1.55
N ASP A 52 -11.16 0.77 0.44
CA ASP A 52 -10.14 -0.21 0.08
C ASP A 52 -9.07 -0.39 1.16
N SER A 53 -8.56 0.71 1.69
CA SER A 53 -7.56 0.72 2.76
C SER A 53 -8.17 0.25 4.11
N VAL A 54 -9.41 0.66 4.40
CA VAL A 54 -10.12 0.19 5.60
C VAL A 54 -10.32 -1.32 5.57
N ILE A 55 -10.75 -1.87 4.44
CA ILE A 55 -10.96 -3.32 4.27
C ILE A 55 -9.63 -4.09 4.36
N GLN A 56 -8.54 -3.56 3.80
CA GLN A 56 -7.23 -4.18 3.92
C GLN A 56 -6.75 -4.23 5.38
N ALA A 57 -6.98 -3.19 6.15
CA ALA A 57 -6.69 -3.18 7.58
C ALA A 57 -7.59 -4.16 8.34
N ALA A 58 -8.89 -4.18 8.04
CA ALA A 58 -9.85 -5.12 8.61
C ALA A 58 -9.46 -6.58 8.35
N GLY A 59 -8.88 -6.87 7.18
CA GLY A 59 -8.32 -8.18 6.85
C GLY A 59 -7.13 -8.62 7.71
N ARG A 60 -6.72 -7.84 8.71
CA ARG A 60 -5.75 -8.22 9.76
C ARG A 60 -6.42 -8.55 11.09
N CYS A 61 -7.74 -8.38 11.18
CA CYS A 61 -8.56 -8.73 12.33
C CYS A 61 -9.11 -10.14 12.15
N ASN A 62 -8.82 -11.05 13.09
CA ASN A 62 -9.23 -12.45 13.00
C ASN A 62 -9.00 -13.10 11.62
N ARG A 63 -7.87 -12.77 11.02
CA ARG A 63 -7.51 -13.16 9.65
C ARG A 63 -7.58 -14.66 9.41
N GLU A 64 -7.21 -15.44 10.42
CA GLU A 64 -7.18 -16.89 10.33
C GLU A 64 -8.53 -17.53 10.74
N GLY A 65 -9.51 -16.74 11.16
CA GLY A 65 -10.82 -17.20 11.60
C GLY A 65 -10.79 -18.11 12.83
N LYS A 66 -9.74 -18.02 13.65
CA LYS A 66 -9.54 -18.89 14.82
C LYS A 66 -10.24 -18.39 16.08
N ARG A 67 -10.62 -17.12 16.10
CA ARG A 67 -11.29 -16.48 17.25
C ARG A 67 -12.78 -16.36 16.97
N ASP A 68 -13.57 -16.27 18.04
CA ASP A 68 -14.97 -15.94 17.91
C ASP A 68 -15.11 -14.56 17.23
N PRO A 69 -15.87 -14.44 16.15
CA PRO A 69 -16.12 -13.16 15.48
C PRO A 69 -16.67 -12.08 16.42
N GLU A 70 -17.45 -12.47 17.44
CA GLU A 70 -18.04 -11.52 18.42
C GLU A 70 -16.98 -10.92 19.36
N GLU A 71 -15.84 -11.59 19.51
CA GLU A 71 -14.69 -11.10 20.29
C GLU A 71 -13.70 -10.29 19.47
N CYS A 72 -13.92 -10.21 18.14
CA CYS A 72 -13.02 -9.55 17.20
C CYS A 72 -13.65 -8.26 16.67
N MET A 73 -12.86 -7.20 16.66
CA MET A 73 -13.38 -5.87 16.27
C MET A 73 -12.44 -5.13 15.34
N THR A 74 -13.01 -4.62 14.27
CA THR A 74 -12.37 -3.56 13.47
C THR A 74 -13.11 -2.26 13.69
N GLN A 75 -12.45 -1.26 14.25
CA GLN A 75 -13.02 0.04 14.52
C GLN A 75 -12.39 1.10 13.63
N VAL A 76 -13.23 1.80 12.87
CA VAL A 76 -12.83 2.97 12.09
C VAL A 76 -13.09 4.22 12.92
N PHE A 77 -12.13 5.12 12.98
CA PHE A 77 -12.21 6.37 13.71
C PHE A 77 -11.72 7.55 12.87
N THR A 78 -12.09 8.75 13.26
CA THR A 78 -11.56 9.99 12.71
C THR A 78 -10.86 10.75 13.83
N LEU A 79 -9.72 11.35 13.54
CA LEU A 79 -9.09 12.30 14.45
C LEU A 79 -9.81 13.65 14.32
N GLU A 80 -9.91 14.38 15.42
CA GLU A 80 -10.31 15.79 15.36
C GLU A 80 -9.27 16.57 14.56
N GLU A 81 -9.73 17.52 13.74
CA GLU A 81 -8.83 18.36 12.94
C GLU A 81 -8.00 19.23 13.90
N GLU A 82 -6.73 18.88 14.07
CA GLU A 82 -5.73 19.77 14.66
C GLU A 82 -5.04 20.57 13.55
N GLU A 83 -4.66 21.81 13.82
CA GLU A 83 -4.08 22.72 12.81
C GLU A 83 -2.84 22.17 12.11
N ASP A 84 -2.16 21.21 12.74
CA ASP A 84 -0.92 20.59 12.23
C ASP A 84 -1.13 19.28 11.43
N ILE A 85 -2.36 18.75 11.35
CA ILE A 85 -2.63 17.51 10.62
C ILE A 85 -2.83 17.81 9.13
N HIS A 86 -1.82 17.50 8.34
CA HIS A 86 -1.87 17.66 6.89
C HIS A 86 -2.22 16.34 6.18
N ILE A 87 -3.47 16.22 5.70
CA ILE A 87 -3.89 15.09 4.87
C ILE A 87 -3.30 15.25 3.45
N PRO A 88 -2.52 14.27 2.96
CA PRO A 88 -2.02 14.27 1.59
C PRO A 88 -3.15 14.47 0.57
N ARG A 89 -2.87 15.23 -0.48
CA ARG A 89 -3.90 15.63 -1.47
C ARG A 89 -4.57 14.43 -2.13
N GLU A 90 -3.80 13.38 -2.39
CA GLU A 90 -4.25 12.13 -3.01
C GLU A 90 -5.23 11.34 -2.13
N LEU A 91 -5.19 11.52 -0.80
CA LEU A 91 -6.08 10.83 0.13
C LEU A 91 -7.38 11.58 0.39
N LYS A 92 -7.46 12.88 0.09
CA LYS A 92 -8.65 13.71 0.38
C LYS A 92 -9.92 13.20 -0.29
N LEU A 93 -9.84 12.87 -1.58
CA LEU A 93 -10.99 12.36 -2.32
C LEU A 93 -11.44 10.98 -1.85
N PRO A 94 -10.55 9.97 -1.71
CA PRO A 94 -10.91 8.67 -1.14
C PRO A 94 -11.57 8.78 0.23
N ILE A 95 -11.04 9.59 1.15
CA ILE A 95 -11.59 9.81 2.50
C ILE A 95 -12.97 10.45 2.42
N SER A 96 -13.14 11.50 1.60
CA SER A 96 -14.44 12.18 1.44
C SER A 96 -15.52 11.23 0.91
N VAL A 97 -15.19 10.40 -0.09
CA VAL A 97 -16.13 9.42 -0.64
C VAL A 97 -16.44 8.33 0.40
N ALA A 98 -15.43 7.82 1.12
CA ALA A 98 -15.61 6.83 2.18
C ALA A 98 -16.55 7.35 3.29
N GLY A 99 -16.37 8.62 3.69
CA GLY A 99 -17.26 9.27 4.66
C GLY A 99 -18.73 9.34 4.20
N GLN A 100 -18.97 9.62 2.91
CA GLN A 100 -20.33 9.62 2.35
C GLN A 100 -20.95 8.21 2.33
N ILE A 101 -20.13 7.18 2.05
CA ILE A 101 -20.60 5.80 2.08
C ILE A 101 -20.91 5.37 3.51
N ALA A 102 -20.06 5.71 4.49
CA ALA A 102 -20.29 5.39 5.90
C ALA A 102 -21.54 6.04 6.49
N GLN A 103 -21.99 7.18 5.95
CA GLN A 103 -23.25 7.79 6.34
C GLN A 103 -24.48 7.07 5.76
N LYS A 104 -24.31 6.35 4.65
CA LYS A 104 -25.40 5.70 3.93
C LYS A 104 -25.56 4.23 4.27
N TYR A 105 -24.46 3.55 4.50
CA TYR A 105 -24.40 2.11 4.74
C TYR A 105 -23.98 1.82 6.17
N GLU A 106 -24.73 0.97 6.86
CA GLU A 106 -24.37 0.48 8.19
C GLU A 106 -23.11 -0.41 8.12
N ASP A 107 -23.04 -1.26 7.08
CA ASP A 107 -21.87 -2.08 6.79
C ASP A 107 -21.14 -1.58 5.53
N ILE A 108 -20.04 -0.88 5.73
CA ILE A 108 -19.18 -0.37 4.64
C ILE A 108 -18.40 -1.47 3.91
N SER A 109 -18.36 -2.69 4.46
CA SER A 109 -17.72 -3.85 3.84
C SER A 109 -18.66 -4.64 2.93
N SER A 110 -19.93 -4.29 2.89
CA SER A 110 -20.89 -4.92 1.99
C SER A 110 -20.53 -4.72 0.52
N PRO A 111 -20.80 -5.70 -0.37
CA PRO A 111 -20.55 -5.57 -1.80
C PRO A 111 -21.19 -4.32 -2.42
N GLU A 112 -22.38 -3.94 -1.95
CA GLU A 112 -23.14 -2.77 -2.39
C GLU A 112 -22.41 -1.46 -2.02
N ALA A 113 -21.92 -1.35 -0.78
CA ALA A 113 -21.18 -0.19 -0.30
C ALA A 113 -19.85 -0.04 -1.06
N ILE A 114 -19.13 -1.15 -1.24
CA ILE A 114 -17.87 -1.19 -2.00
C ILE A 114 -18.12 -0.78 -3.46
N GLY A 115 -19.15 -1.35 -4.10
CA GLY A 115 -19.49 -1.04 -5.49
C GLY A 115 -19.85 0.43 -5.67
N GLU A 116 -20.63 1.00 -4.76
CA GLU A 116 -20.98 2.42 -4.82
C GLU A 116 -19.78 3.32 -4.54
N TYR A 117 -18.91 2.94 -3.59
CA TYR A 117 -17.67 3.66 -3.31
C TYR A 117 -16.80 3.81 -4.57
N PHE A 118 -16.47 2.70 -5.24
CA PHE A 118 -15.64 2.76 -6.44
C PHE A 118 -16.32 3.47 -7.60
N THR A 119 -17.63 3.30 -7.75
CA THR A 119 -18.42 4.02 -8.77
C THR A 119 -18.31 5.53 -8.58
N ARG A 120 -18.47 6.01 -7.35
CA ARG A 120 -18.32 7.45 -7.05
C ARG A 120 -16.88 7.92 -7.20
N LEU A 121 -15.92 7.16 -6.68
CA LEU A 121 -14.51 7.51 -6.73
C LEU A 121 -14.03 7.64 -8.17
N TYR A 122 -14.37 6.69 -9.04
CA TYR A 122 -14.00 6.74 -10.46
C TYR A 122 -14.71 7.85 -11.20
N ARG A 123 -15.99 8.10 -10.90
CA ARG A 123 -16.73 9.21 -11.48
C ARG A 123 -16.09 10.56 -11.13
N TYR A 124 -15.65 10.75 -9.89
CA TYR A 124 -14.98 11.99 -9.48
C TYR A 124 -13.57 12.13 -10.08
N LYS A 125 -12.87 11.02 -10.31
CA LYS A 125 -11.57 11.05 -10.99
C LYS A 125 -11.70 11.32 -12.49
N GLY A 126 -12.78 10.86 -13.13
CA GLY A 126 -13.07 11.12 -14.53
C GLY A 126 -11.89 10.83 -15.45
N GLU A 127 -11.56 11.80 -16.29
CA GLU A 127 -10.41 11.74 -17.23
C GLU A 127 -9.05 11.55 -16.54
N GLY A 128 -8.94 11.89 -15.25
CA GLY A 128 -7.71 11.67 -14.48
C GLY A 128 -7.37 10.20 -14.22
N LEU A 129 -8.25 9.25 -14.59
CA LEU A 129 -7.96 7.81 -14.52
C LEU A 129 -6.97 7.37 -15.61
N ASP A 130 -6.98 8.03 -16.77
CA ASP A 130 -6.06 7.77 -17.86
C ASP A 130 -5.28 9.05 -18.24
N ALA A 131 -4.65 9.67 -17.26
CA ALA A 131 -3.93 10.93 -17.42
C ALA A 131 -2.74 10.87 -18.40
N LYS A 132 -2.42 9.70 -18.93
CA LYS A 132 -1.35 9.48 -19.93
C LYS A 132 -1.89 8.96 -21.25
N ASP A 133 -3.20 8.99 -21.43
CA ASP A 133 -3.90 8.58 -22.65
C ASP A 133 -3.50 7.16 -23.10
N VAL A 134 -3.24 6.27 -22.14
CA VAL A 134 -2.80 4.88 -22.41
C VAL A 134 -3.85 4.11 -23.18
N VAL A 135 -5.12 4.27 -22.82
CA VAL A 135 -6.24 3.62 -23.50
C VAL A 135 -6.32 4.10 -24.95
N GLU A 136 -6.24 5.42 -25.17
CA GLU A 136 -6.27 6.00 -26.52
C GLU A 136 -5.11 5.50 -27.39
N GLN A 137 -3.88 5.43 -26.83
CA GLN A 137 -2.72 4.89 -27.55
C GLN A 137 -2.94 3.44 -27.99
N PHE A 138 -3.57 2.59 -27.15
CA PHE A 138 -3.90 1.21 -27.52
C PHE A 138 -5.02 1.15 -28.55
N GLU A 139 -6.05 1.99 -28.47
CA GLU A 139 -7.11 2.07 -29.46
C GLU A 139 -6.57 2.46 -30.84
N GLN A 140 -5.72 3.48 -30.91
CA GLN A 140 -5.05 3.86 -32.14
C GLN A 140 -4.17 2.74 -32.69
N GLY A 141 -3.44 2.02 -31.82
CA GLY A 141 -2.63 0.86 -32.19
C GLY A 141 -3.46 -0.29 -32.76
N SER A 142 -4.69 -0.48 -32.29
CA SER A 142 -5.59 -1.53 -32.77
C SER A 142 -5.99 -1.33 -34.23
N HIS A 143 -6.14 -0.10 -34.68
CA HIS A 143 -6.49 0.21 -36.07
C HIS A 143 -5.35 -0.08 -37.06
N SER A 144 -4.11 -0.02 -36.60
CA SER A 144 -2.91 -0.27 -37.42
C SER A 144 -2.27 -1.64 -37.16
N PHE A 145 -2.81 -2.44 -36.26
CA PHE A 145 -2.19 -3.68 -35.74
C PHE A 145 -0.79 -3.46 -35.14
N MET A 146 -0.46 -2.22 -34.77
CA MET A 146 0.81 -1.84 -34.16
C MET A 146 0.57 -1.31 -32.75
N PHE A 147 0.56 -2.21 -31.77
CA PHE A 147 0.35 -1.84 -30.38
C PHE A 147 1.58 -1.19 -29.75
N PRO A 148 1.44 -0.04 -29.10
CA PRO A 148 2.57 0.75 -28.59
C PRO A 148 3.08 0.27 -27.24
N PHE A 149 3.32 -1.04 -27.07
CA PHE A 149 3.73 -1.61 -25.77
C PHE A 149 5.00 -0.96 -25.18
N ALA A 150 6.01 -0.70 -26.02
CA ALA A 150 7.26 -0.11 -25.56
C ALA A 150 7.09 1.35 -25.12
N SER A 151 6.32 2.14 -25.87
CA SER A 151 6.02 3.54 -25.53
C SER A 151 5.22 3.62 -24.25
N VAL A 152 4.12 2.87 -24.16
CA VAL A 152 3.27 2.82 -22.98
C VAL A 152 4.07 2.34 -21.76
N ALA A 153 4.90 1.30 -21.89
CA ALA A 153 5.73 0.83 -20.78
C ALA A 153 6.75 1.88 -20.30
N SER A 154 7.24 2.75 -21.18
CA SER A 154 8.15 3.83 -20.82
C SER A 154 7.44 4.99 -20.09
N GLU A 155 6.19 5.24 -20.42
CA GLU A 155 5.37 6.31 -19.85
C GLU A 155 4.59 5.87 -18.61
N PHE A 156 4.18 4.60 -18.58
CA PHE A 156 3.45 4.03 -17.46
C PHE A 156 4.41 3.73 -16.30
N ARG A 157 4.37 4.58 -15.29
CA ARG A 157 5.07 4.38 -14.02
C ARG A 157 4.04 4.36 -12.89
N LEU A 158 3.96 3.22 -12.22
CA LEU A 158 3.07 3.07 -11.06
C LEU A 158 3.48 4.01 -9.90
N ILE A 159 4.79 4.24 -9.76
CA ILE A 159 5.36 5.17 -8.79
C ILE A 159 6.33 6.09 -9.53
N GLU A 160 5.98 7.37 -9.60
CA GLU A 160 6.91 8.39 -10.11
C GLU A 160 7.94 8.69 -9.02
N SER A 161 9.12 8.14 -9.18
CA SER A 161 10.21 8.39 -8.24
C SER A 161 11.49 8.76 -8.99
N ASN A 162 12.08 9.89 -8.62
CA ASN A 162 13.41 10.28 -9.03
C ASN A 162 14.44 9.59 -8.13
N THR A 163 14.44 8.25 -8.15
CA THR A 163 15.38 7.47 -7.34
C THR A 163 16.66 7.22 -8.12
N ARG A 164 17.78 7.27 -7.41
CA ARG A 164 19.08 6.78 -7.88
C ARG A 164 19.46 5.59 -7.02
N THR A 165 19.95 4.55 -7.66
CA THR A 165 20.51 3.40 -6.94
C THR A 165 21.77 3.84 -6.20
N ILE A 166 21.77 3.69 -4.88
CA ILE A 166 22.92 3.94 -4.02
C ILE A 166 23.37 2.60 -3.44
N LEU A 167 24.63 2.26 -3.65
CA LEU A 167 25.24 1.12 -3.00
C LEU A 167 25.75 1.53 -1.62
N ILE A 168 25.17 0.93 -0.57
CA ILE A 168 25.58 1.18 0.81
C ILE A 168 26.53 0.05 1.21
N ASP A 169 27.79 0.37 1.48
CA ASP A 169 28.88 -0.57 1.74
C ASP A 169 29.00 -1.02 3.21
N THR A 170 27.87 -1.14 3.89
CA THR A 170 27.82 -1.56 5.31
C THR A 170 28.01 -3.06 5.51
N GLU A 171 27.80 -3.87 4.47
CA GLU A 171 27.99 -5.31 4.50
C GLU A 171 29.27 -5.71 3.75
N PRO A 172 29.99 -6.78 4.17
CA PRO A 172 31.23 -7.22 3.52
C PRO A 172 31.07 -7.48 2.01
N GLN A 173 29.93 -8.05 1.59
CA GLN A 173 29.63 -8.29 0.17
C GLN A 173 29.40 -6.98 -0.58
N ALA A 174 28.63 -6.05 0.00
CA ALA A 174 28.37 -4.74 -0.60
C ALA A 174 29.66 -3.91 -0.68
N ALA A 175 30.53 -3.96 0.32
CA ALA A 175 31.84 -3.32 0.31
C ALA A 175 32.74 -3.89 -0.80
N HIS A 176 32.72 -5.21 -1.01
CA HIS A 176 33.45 -5.85 -2.10
C HIS A 176 32.95 -5.40 -3.48
N ILE A 177 31.64 -5.38 -3.68
CA ILE A 177 30.99 -4.89 -4.90
C ILE A 177 31.33 -3.41 -5.14
N ALA A 178 31.26 -2.57 -4.10
CA ALA A 178 31.60 -1.15 -4.20
C ALA A 178 33.05 -0.96 -4.64
N MET A 179 33.97 -1.80 -4.16
CA MET A 179 35.39 -1.77 -4.54
C MET A 179 35.59 -2.19 -6.01
N GLN A 180 34.87 -3.21 -6.49
CA GLN A 180 34.90 -3.63 -7.90
C GLN A 180 34.38 -2.55 -8.83
N VAL A 181 33.22 -1.93 -8.49
CA VAL A 181 32.64 -0.83 -9.26
C VAL A 181 33.59 0.38 -9.32
N ARG A 182 34.24 0.75 -8.20
CA ARG A 182 35.25 1.83 -8.17
C ARG A 182 36.47 1.54 -9.05
N ARG A 183 36.82 0.26 -9.26
CA ARG A 183 37.89 -0.17 -10.15
C ARG A 183 37.48 -0.25 -11.63
N GLY A 184 36.20 0.02 -11.94
CA GLY A 184 35.68 -0.09 -13.31
C GLY A 184 35.47 -1.54 -13.79
N GLU A 185 35.44 -2.48 -12.86
CA GLU A 185 35.16 -3.88 -13.19
C GLU A 185 33.63 -4.03 -13.42
N HIS A 186 33.25 -4.33 -14.67
CA HIS A 186 31.85 -4.57 -15.04
C HIS A 186 31.61 -6.08 -15.01
N ASN A 187 30.96 -6.55 -13.95
CA ASN A 187 30.49 -7.93 -13.86
C ASN A 187 28.96 -7.97 -14.03
N ARG A 188 28.45 -8.85 -14.91
CA ARG A 188 26.99 -9.03 -15.14
C ARG A 188 26.22 -9.52 -13.92
N GLU A 189 26.90 -10.03 -12.90
CA GLU A 189 26.31 -10.43 -11.62
C GLU A 189 26.09 -9.25 -10.66
N LEU A 190 26.48 -8.02 -11.06
CA LEU A 190 26.38 -6.79 -10.25
C LEU A 190 25.20 -5.90 -10.64
N ILE A 191 24.30 -6.33 -11.54
CA ILE A 191 23.14 -5.55 -12.00
C ILE A 191 21.85 -6.19 -11.49
#